data_9be8b331f97be12ce5dcd8a2e820b8ba
#
_entry.id   9be8b331f97be12ce5dcd8a2e820b8ba
#
_cell.length_a   1.000
_cell.length_b   1.000
_cell.length_c   1.000
_cell.angle_alpha   90.00
_cell.angle_beta   90.00
_cell.angle_gamma   90.00
#
_symmetry.space_group_name_H-M   'P 1'
#
loop_
_entity.id
_entity.type
_entity.pdbx_description
1 polymer ?
#
loop_
_entity_poly.entity_id
_entity_poly.type
_entity_poly.pdbx_seq_one_letter_code
_entity_poly.pdbx_strand_id
1 'polypeptide(L)'
;MRRIEYVVSDERLITPSGLSLVGQVFGKSNLIKKANHMRTEKRSQPQIKNGDILLTMIGLLSLGKSDFENVNEFHTDEEFYKTALGISYGIPSESSLRNRLDSIGTSMNQQILDGNIDMFQSCRFEPSMLENGCVPVDIDVSPFDNSGSHKAGVSRTYKNFDGYAPIFAYIGTEGYLCNAELREGKQHCQNGTPEFLSETIAAAKQMTKRPLLFRMDSGNDALENMLLLHWHDPQLKFLIKHNFRREDRYAIADELKSVCRNVTHPGDGKTVYIGSTWRDFETEKDGKFAIRIVYEIIERT
;
A
#
# COMPACT_ATOMS: atom_id res chain seq x y z
N MET A 1 6.79 45.70 19.02
CA MET A 1 5.52 45.22 18.47
C MET A 1 5.60 45.26 16.95
N ARG A 2 5.37 44.14 16.26
CA ARG A 2 5.21 44.17 14.79
C ARG A 2 3.90 44.88 14.47
N ARG A 3 3.96 45.93 13.67
CA ARG A 3 2.78 46.66 13.19
C ARG A 3 2.07 45.76 12.19
N ILE A 4 0.76 45.45 12.43
CA ILE A 4 -0.10 44.78 11.48
C ILE A 4 -0.70 45.83 10.59
N GLU A 5 -0.49 45.70 9.28
CA GLU A 5 -1.07 46.57 8.26
C GLU A 5 -2.25 45.85 7.62
N TYR A 6 -3.40 46.49 7.58
CA TYR A 6 -4.59 45.98 6.91
C TYR A 6 -4.67 46.59 5.52
N VAL A 7 -4.62 45.71 4.51
CA VAL A 7 -4.73 46.11 3.10
C VAL A 7 -6.05 45.55 2.56
N VAL A 8 -6.85 46.38 1.96
CA VAL A 8 -8.04 45.93 1.19
C VAL A 8 -7.53 45.55 -0.20
N SER A 9 -7.76 44.31 -0.61
CA SER A 9 -7.33 43.76 -1.88
C SER A 9 -8.50 43.05 -2.56
N ASP A 10 -8.55 43.11 -3.90
CA ASP A 10 -9.45 42.33 -4.73
C ASP A 10 -8.91 40.90 -4.97
N GLU A 11 -7.84 40.51 -4.33
CA GLU A 11 -7.27 39.17 -4.42
C GLU A 11 -8.22 38.13 -3.82
N ARG A 12 -8.47 37.08 -4.60
CA ARG A 12 -9.25 35.95 -4.16
C ARG A 12 -8.38 34.96 -3.39
N LEU A 13 -8.56 34.89 -2.08
CA LEU A 13 -7.85 33.92 -1.23
C LEU A 13 -8.57 32.58 -1.25
N ILE A 14 -7.86 31.50 -1.65
CA ILE A 14 -8.41 30.15 -1.76
C ILE A 14 -7.59 29.23 -0.86
N THR A 15 -8.23 28.69 0.17
CA THR A 15 -7.60 27.82 1.17
C THR A 15 -7.09 26.49 0.58
N PRO A 16 -7.83 25.75 -0.29
CA PRO A 16 -7.39 24.47 -0.83
C PRO A 16 -6.43 24.58 -2.02
N SER A 17 -5.63 25.63 -2.12
CA SER A 17 -4.71 25.86 -3.25
C SER A 17 -3.72 24.72 -3.52
N GLY A 18 -3.39 23.90 -2.51
CA GLY A 18 -2.57 22.70 -2.65
C GLY A 18 -3.12 21.67 -3.64
N LEU A 19 -4.42 21.70 -3.94
CA LEU A 19 -5.03 20.83 -4.96
C LEU A 19 -4.45 21.06 -6.37
N SER A 20 -3.93 22.25 -6.65
CA SER A 20 -3.23 22.51 -7.92
C SER A 20 -2.00 21.63 -8.12
N LEU A 21 -1.28 21.30 -7.04
CA LEU A 21 -0.15 20.36 -7.09
C LEU A 21 -0.64 18.93 -7.35
N VAL A 22 -1.75 18.53 -6.71
CA VAL A 22 -2.39 17.24 -6.94
C VAL A 22 -2.78 17.11 -8.42
N GLY A 23 -3.47 18.08 -8.98
CA GLY A 23 -3.85 18.09 -10.39
C GLY A 23 -2.66 18.01 -11.35
N GLN A 24 -1.56 18.74 -11.06
CA GLN A 24 -0.34 18.66 -11.86
C GLN A 24 0.33 17.28 -11.81
N VAL A 25 0.34 16.62 -10.66
CA VAL A 25 0.90 15.27 -10.51
C VAL A 25 0.06 14.27 -11.31
N PHE A 26 -1.26 14.26 -11.15
CA PHE A 26 -2.14 13.36 -11.89
C PHE A 26 -2.19 13.67 -13.39
N GLY A 27 -2.02 14.91 -13.80
CA GLY A 27 -1.90 15.33 -15.20
C GLY A 27 -0.69 14.74 -15.93
N LYS A 28 0.33 14.26 -15.20
CA LYS A 28 1.48 13.54 -15.76
C LYS A 28 1.23 12.05 -15.97
N SER A 29 0.21 11.47 -15.34
CA SER A 29 -0.11 10.07 -15.47
C SER A 29 -1.06 9.81 -16.64
N ASN A 30 -1.05 8.57 -17.17
CA ASN A 30 -2.02 8.12 -18.15
C ASN A 30 -3.36 7.68 -17.55
N LEU A 31 -3.51 7.72 -16.22
CA LEU A 31 -4.69 7.22 -15.51
C LEU A 31 -5.99 7.85 -16.01
N ILE A 32 -6.03 9.18 -16.09
CA ILE A 32 -7.23 9.93 -16.51
C ILE A 32 -7.61 9.60 -17.95
N LYS A 33 -6.62 9.48 -18.83
CA LYS A 33 -6.83 9.07 -20.23
C LYS A 33 -7.36 7.65 -20.32
N LYS A 34 -6.76 6.69 -19.60
CA LYS A 34 -7.23 5.30 -19.52
C LYS A 34 -8.67 5.24 -19.00
N ALA A 35 -8.99 5.95 -17.91
CA ALA A 35 -10.33 6.02 -17.36
C ALA A 35 -11.37 6.53 -18.35
N ASN A 36 -11.04 7.55 -19.12
CA ASN A 36 -11.94 8.13 -20.13
C ASN A 36 -12.21 7.18 -21.32
N HIS A 37 -11.36 6.21 -21.56
CA HIS A 37 -11.54 5.20 -22.63
C HIS A 37 -12.31 3.97 -22.15
N MET A 38 -12.54 3.83 -20.86
CA MET A 38 -13.33 2.71 -20.35
C MET A 38 -14.77 2.79 -20.81
N ARG A 39 -15.29 1.68 -21.33
CA ARG A 39 -16.70 1.57 -21.70
C ARG A 39 -17.54 1.50 -20.41
N THR A 40 -18.53 2.37 -20.35
CA THR A 40 -19.61 2.22 -19.38
C THR A 40 -20.70 1.34 -19.97
N GLU A 41 -21.38 0.56 -19.15
CA GLU A 41 -22.48 -0.33 -19.59
C GLU A 41 -23.65 0.41 -20.27
N LYS A 42 -23.75 1.72 -20.07
CA LYS A 42 -24.79 2.57 -20.67
C LYS A 42 -24.44 2.90 -22.14
N ARG A 43 -25.45 2.77 -23.01
CA ARG A 43 -25.33 3.02 -24.47
C ARG A 43 -24.99 4.48 -24.83
N SER A 44 -25.28 5.45 -23.98
CA SER A 44 -24.96 6.88 -24.20
C SER A 44 -23.66 7.26 -23.52
N GLN A 45 -22.81 8.04 -24.20
CA GLN A 45 -21.64 8.63 -23.54
C GLN A 45 -22.12 9.64 -22.47
N PRO A 46 -21.62 9.52 -21.23
CA PRO A 46 -21.99 10.45 -20.19
C PRO A 46 -21.38 11.83 -20.43
N GLN A 47 -22.08 12.88 -20.03
CA GLN A 47 -21.57 14.26 -20.11
C GLN A 47 -20.29 14.44 -19.29
N ILE A 48 -20.24 13.88 -18.07
CA ILE A 48 -19.05 13.86 -17.21
C ILE A 48 -18.34 12.54 -17.44
N LYS A 49 -17.07 12.58 -17.83
CA LYS A 49 -16.28 11.39 -18.10
C LYS A 49 -15.72 10.75 -16.84
N ASN A 50 -15.28 9.49 -16.94
CA ASN A 50 -14.72 8.74 -15.82
C ASN A 50 -13.48 9.41 -15.22
N GLY A 51 -12.67 10.07 -16.03
CA GLY A 51 -11.52 10.84 -15.56
C GLY A 51 -11.90 11.95 -14.59
N ASP A 52 -12.97 12.69 -14.89
CA ASP A 52 -13.46 13.77 -14.01
C ASP A 52 -14.06 13.21 -12.70
N ILE A 53 -14.71 12.04 -12.76
CA ILE A 53 -15.19 11.31 -11.58
C ILE A 53 -13.99 10.95 -10.67
N LEU A 54 -12.92 10.40 -11.25
CA LEU A 54 -11.72 10.05 -10.49
C LEU A 54 -11.02 11.28 -9.92
N LEU A 55 -10.83 12.33 -10.72
CA LEU A 55 -10.17 13.56 -10.25
C LEU A 55 -10.97 14.22 -9.13
N THR A 56 -12.30 14.20 -9.22
CA THR A 56 -13.16 14.71 -8.15
C THR A 56 -12.96 13.91 -6.86
N MET A 57 -12.96 12.56 -6.93
CA MET A 57 -12.74 11.72 -5.76
C MET A 57 -11.32 11.87 -5.19
N ILE A 58 -10.31 11.95 -6.04
CA ILE A 58 -8.92 12.22 -5.65
C ILE A 58 -8.81 13.57 -4.94
N GLY A 59 -9.47 14.60 -5.47
CA GLY A 59 -9.53 15.91 -4.84
C GLY A 59 -10.15 15.89 -3.45
N LEU A 60 -11.27 15.19 -3.28
CA LEU A 60 -11.91 15.00 -1.97
C LEU A 60 -10.97 14.29 -0.99
N LEU A 61 -10.41 13.15 -1.38
CA LEU A 61 -9.48 12.39 -0.54
C LEU A 61 -8.23 13.20 -0.16
N SER A 62 -7.73 14.02 -1.09
CA SER A 62 -6.58 14.91 -0.83
C SER A 62 -6.88 16.01 0.20
N LEU A 63 -8.15 16.34 0.37
CA LEU A 63 -8.65 17.24 1.42
C LEU A 63 -9.03 16.51 2.72
N GLY A 64 -8.80 15.20 2.81
CA GLY A 64 -9.22 14.37 3.94
C GLY A 64 -10.73 14.14 4.03
N LYS A 65 -11.45 14.27 2.90
CA LYS A 65 -12.92 14.12 2.81
C LYS A 65 -13.25 12.78 2.16
N SER A 66 -13.96 11.93 2.86
CA SER A 66 -14.32 10.57 2.40
C SER A 66 -15.79 10.45 1.97
N ASP A 67 -16.64 11.40 2.38
CA ASP A 67 -18.07 11.34 2.09
C ASP A 67 -18.40 11.99 0.74
N PHE A 68 -19.25 11.35 -0.04
CA PHE A 68 -19.64 11.85 -1.36
C PHE A 68 -20.33 13.21 -1.31
N GLU A 69 -21.05 13.50 -0.23
CA GLU A 69 -21.74 14.80 -0.02
C GLU A 69 -20.75 15.97 -0.02
N ASN A 70 -19.49 15.74 0.36
CA ASN A 70 -18.46 16.77 0.37
C ASN A 70 -18.17 17.36 -1.03
N VAL A 71 -18.60 16.70 -2.12
CA VAL A 71 -18.48 17.23 -3.48
C VAL A 71 -19.26 18.55 -3.65
N ASN A 72 -20.28 18.80 -2.83
CA ASN A 72 -21.05 20.04 -2.85
C ASN A 72 -20.17 21.27 -2.58
N GLU A 73 -19.09 21.12 -1.84
CA GLU A 73 -18.10 22.19 -1.65
C GLU A 73 -17.41 22.57 -2.97
N PHE A 74 -17.15 21.62 -3.85
CA PHE A 74 -16.53 21.91 -5.15
C PHE A 74 -17.45 22.74 -6.05
N HIS A 75 -18.76 22.66 -5.87
CA HIS A 75 -19.75 23.49 -6.58
C HIS A 75 -19.78 24.93 -6.09
N THR A 76 -19.24 25.24 -4.90
CA THR A 76 -19.17 26.65 -4.42
C THR A 76 -18.15 27.48 -5.19
N ASP A 77 -17.17 26.83 -5.82
CA ASP A 77 -16.12 27.45 -6.61
C ASP A 77 -15.64 26.53 -7.74
N GLU A 78 -16.56 26.18 -8.62
CA GLU A 78 -16.30 25.24 -9.72
C GLU A 78 -15.09 25.61 -10.57
N GLU A 79 -14.90 26.90 -10.84
CA GLU A 79 -13.79 27.37 -11.67
C GLU A 79 -12.44 27.02 -11.06
N PHE A 80 -12.28 27.25 -9.76
CA PHE A 80 -11.07 26.90 -9.04
C PHE A 80 -10.85 25.39 -9.04
N TYR A 81 -11.83 24.59 -8.59
CA TYR A 81 -11.65 23.13 -8.45
C TYR A 81 -11.42 22.44 -9.79
N LYS A 82 -12.11 22.89 -10.85
CA LYS A 82 -11.87 22.37 -12.21
C LYS A 82 -10.46 22.67 -12.69
N THR A 83 -10.00 23.90 -12.50
CA THR A 83 -8.66 24.31 -12.92
C THR A 83 -7.57 23.62 -12.09
N ALA A 84 -7.72 23.60 -10.77
CA ALA A 84 -6.76 23.01 -9.84
C ALA A 84 -6.56 21.51 -10.08
N LEU A 85 -7.64 20.75 -10.29
CA LEU A 85 -7.63 19.32 -10.48
C LEU A 85 -7.45 18.88 -11.96
N GLY A 86 -7.64 19.80 -12.91
CA GLY A 86 -7.63 19.46 -14.35
C GLY A 86 -8.91 18.77 -14.82
N ILE A 87 -10.04 19.04 -14.17
CA ILE A 87 -11.36 18.54 -14.54
C ILE A 87 -11.84 19.24 -15.81
N SER A 88 -12.18 18.48 -16.85
CA SER A 88 -12.46 19.03 -18.18
C SER A 88 -13.94 19.16 -18.50
N TYR A 89 -14.78 18.21 -18.10
CA TYR A 89 -16.19 18.14 -18.49
C TYR A 89 -17.13 18.65 -17.41
N GLY A 90 -16.80 18.48 -16.14
CA GLY A 90 -17.60 19.01 -15.03
C GLY A 90 -17.40 18.25 -13.71
N ILE A 91 -17.80 18.92 -12.63
CA ILE A 91 -17.84 18.32 -11.30
C ILE A 91 -19.16 17.55 -11.18
N PRO A 92 -19.14 16.25 -10.81
CA PRO A 92 -20.35 15.46 -10.66
C PRO A 92 -21.15 15.91 -9.43
N SER A 93 -22.46 15.70 -9.45
CA SER A 93 -23.24 15.73 -8.22
C SER A 93 -22.87 14.52 -7.33
N GLU A 94 -23.22 14.60 -6.04
CA GLU A 94 -23.03 13.49 -5.08
C GLU A 94 -23.55 12.15 -5.60
N SER A 95 -24.80 12.13 -6.06
CA SER A 95 -25.42 10.91 -6.59
C SER A 95 -24.74 10.41 -7.87
N SER A 96 -24.28 11.33 -8.74
CA SER A 96 -23.54 10.98 -9.94
C SER A 96 -22.17 10.40 -9.60
N LEU A 97 -21.45 10.97 -8.62
CA LEU A 97 -20.17 10.48 -8.16
C LEU A 97 -20.29 9.05 -7.62
N ARG A 98 -21.24 8.82 -6.71
CA ARG A 98 -21.55 7.51 -6.11
C ARG A 98 -21.90 6.48 -7.18
N ASN A 99 -22.91 6.74 -7.99
CA ASN A 99 -23.41 5.81 -9.00
C ASN A 99 -22.35 5.48 -10.06
N ARG A 100 -21.47 6.42 -10.38
CA ARG A 100 -20.39 6.18 -11.35
C ARG A 100 -19.28 5.33 -10.75
N LEU A 101 -18.87 5.58 -9.51
CA LEU A 101 -17.88 4.73 -8.82
C LEU A 101 -18.43 3.32 -8.62
N ASP A 102 -19.70 3.16 -8.25
CA ASP A 102 -20.35 1.86 -8.16
C ASP A 102 -20.38 1.12 -9.51
N SER A 103 -20.68 1.83 -10.61
CA SER A 103 -20.71 1.23 -11.95
C SER A 103 -19.33 0.89 -12.52
N ILE A 104 -18.29 1.60 -12.09
CA ILE A 104 -16.90 1.30 -12.41
C ILE A 104 -16.47 0.04 -11.65
N GLY A 105 -16.87 -0.06 -10.38
CA GLY A 105 -16.58 -1.18 -9.50
C GLY A 105 -15.09 -1.54 -9.50
N THR A 106 -14.77 -2.82 -9.48
CA THR A 106 -13.40 -3.34 -9.49
C THR A 106 -12.72 -3.31 -10.85
N SER A 107 -13.46 -2.97 -11.92
CA SER A 107 -12.94 -3.00 -13.30
C SER A 107 -11.78 -2.04 -13.56
N MET A 108 -11.56 -1.06 -12.66
CA MET A 108 -10.46 -0.10 -12.74
C MET A 108 -9.29 -0.39 -11.80
N ASN A 109 -9.34 -1.41 -10.96
CA ASN A 109 -8.29 -1.62 -9.97
C ASN A 109 -6.90 -1.70 -10.62
N GLN A 110 -6.76 -2.53 -11.67
CA GLN A 110 -5.49 -2.66 -12.37
C GLN A 110 -5.05 -1.35 -13.03
N GLN A 111 -5.97 -0.62 -13.67
CA GLN A 111 -5.65 0.65 -14.31
C GLN A 111 -5.24 1.72 -13.31
N ILE A 112 -5.80 1.69 -12.09
CA ILE A 112 -5.40 2.60 -11.00
C ILE A 112 -3.97 2.26 -10.53
N LEU A 113 -3.67 0.98 -10.33
CA LEU A 113 -2.31 0.53 -9.95
C LEU A 113 -1.29 0.87 -11.05
N ASP A 114 -1.59 0.58 -12.31
CA ASP A 114 -0.75 0.95 -13.44
C ASP A 114 -0.57 2.47 -13.55
N GLY A 115 -1.63 3.24 -13.32
CA GLY A 115 -1.60 4.70 -13.30
C GLY A 115 -0.74 5.27 -12.18
N ASN A 116 -0.70 4.60 -11.02
CA ASN A 116 0.19 4.96 -9.92
C ASN A 116 1.66 4.74 -10.32
N ILE A 117 1.98 3.62 -10.98
CA ILE A 117 3.34 3.36 -11.49
C ILE A 117 3.71 4.38 -12.59
N ASP A 118 2.82 4.64 -13.55
CA ASP A 118 3.03 5.65 -14.59
C ASP A 118 3.32 7.04 -13.99
N MET A 119 2.58 7.42 -12.95
CA MET A 119 2.77 8.67 -12.22
C MET A 119 4.13 8.71 -11.54
N PHE A 120 4.49 7.63 -10.86
CA PHE A 120 5.77 7.49 -10.17
C PHE A 120 6.95 7.68 -11.13
N GLN A 121 6.92 7.01 -12.28
CA GLN A 121 7.93 7.13 -13.32
C GLN A 121 7.97 8.53 -13.95
N SER A 122 6.79 9.10 -14.26
CA SER A 122 6.67 10.42 -14.89
C SER A 122 7.16 11.55 -13.99
N CYS A 123 7.01 11.41 -12.68
CA CYS A 123 7.52 12.33 -11.67
C CYS A 123 9.00 12.07 -11.34
N ARG A 124 9.59 11.00 -11.89
CA ARG A 124 10.96 10.56 -11.60
C ARG A 124 11.22 10.35 -10.11
N PHE A 125 10.24 9.78 -9.42
CA PHE A 125 10.44 9.35 -8.04
C PHE A 125 11.33 8.11 -8.03
N GLU A 126 12.24 8.05 -7.07
CA GLU A 126 13.09 6.88 -6.84
C GLU A 126 12.92 6.44 -5.40
N PRO A 127 12.54 5.18 -5.14
CA PRO A 127 12.41 4.69 -3.77
C PRO A 127 13.80 4.56 -3.14
N SER A 128 13.94 5.10 -1.91
CA SER A 128 15.20 5.07 -1.18
C SER A 128 15.58 3.68 -0.71
N MET A 129 16.90 3.44 -0.67
CA MET A 129 17.49 2.20 -0.21
C MET A 129 17.76 2.23 1.29
N LEU A 130 17.80 1.03 1.88
CA LEU A 130 18.40 0.80 3.18
C LEU A 130 19.94 0.82 3.09
N GLU A 131 20.62 0.90 4.24
CA GLU A 131 22.09 0.87 4.32
C GLU A 131 22.72 -0.35 3.64
N ASN A 132 21.99 -1.47 3.57
CA ASN A 132 22.44 -2.70 2.90
C ASN A 132 22.32 -2.66 1.36
N GLY A 133 21.93 -1.53 0.77
CA GLY A 133 21.80 -1.31 -0.66
C GLY A 133 20.54 -1.89 -1.30
N CYS A 134 19.60 -2.42 -0.50
CA CYS A 134 18.32 -2.91 -0.99
C CYS A 134 17.22 -1.87 -0.78
N VAL A 135 16.28 -1.80 -1.73
CA VAL A 135 15.03 -1.05 -1.55
C VAL A 135 14.04 -1.95 -0.80
N PRO A 136 13.51 -1.51 0.35
CA PRO A 136 12.53 -2.31 1.09
C PRO A 136 11.19 -2.34 0.35
N VAL A 137 10.51 -3.48 0.42
CA VAL A 137 9.11 -3.67 0.03
C VAL A 137 8.39 -4.26 1.23
N ASP A 138 7.59 -3.44 1.90
CA ASP A 138 6.86 -3.83 3.10
C ASP A 138 5.45 -4.29 2.75
N ILE A 139 5.09 -5.49 3.18
CA ILE A 139 3.79 -6.08 2.94
C ILE A 139 3.10 -6.35 4.26
N ASP A 140 1.90 -5.81 4.41
CA ASP A 140 1.09 -5.96 5.62
C ASP A 140 -0.41 -5.98 5.31
N VAL A 141 -1.16 -6.68 6.18
CA VAL A 141 -2.62 -6.70 6.18
C VAL A 141 -3.12 -5.75 7.26
N SER A 142 -3.83 -4.71 6.84
CA SER A 142 -4.33 -3.65 7.72
C SER A 142 -5.86 -3.65 7.77
N PRO A 143 -6.49 -4.31 8.75
CA PRO A 143 -7.94 -4.37 8.84
C PRO A 143 -8.60 -3.02 9.05
N PHE A 144 -9.67 -2.75 8.29
CA PHE A 144 -10.50 -1.57 8.39
C PHE A 144 -11.82 -1.90 9.07
N ASP A 145 -12.13 -1.17 10.14
CA ASP A 145 -13.38 -1.33 10.87
C ASP A 145 -14.56 -0.77 10.05
N ASN A 146 -15.48 -1.65 9.72
CA ASN A 146 -16.75 -1.34 9.08
C ASN A 146 -17.91 -1.95 9.87
N SER A 147 -17.75 -2.07 11.19
CA SER A 147 -18.79 -2.58 12.09
C SER A 147 -20.11 -1.84 11.90
N GLY A 148 -21.21 -2.57 11.85
CA GLY A 148 -22.53 -2.01 11.56
C GLY A 148 -22.82 -1.76 10.07
N SER A 149 -21.89 -2.05 9.16
CA SER A 149 -22.11 -2.00 7.72
C SER A 149 -22.55 -3.36 7.16
N HIS A 150 -23.51 -3.33 6.21
CA HIS A 150 -23.98 -4.50 5.47
C HIS A 150 -23.37 -4.60 4.07
N LYS A 151 -22.23 -3.95 3.83
CA LYS A 151 -21.54 -4.00 2.54
C LYS A 151 -21.03 -5.41 2.25
N ALA A 152 -21.01 -5.80 0.98
CA ALA A 152 -20.44 -7.07 0.54
C ALA A 152 -18.97 -7.20 0.97
N GLY A 153 -18.58 -8.38 1.48
CA GLY A 153 -17.21 -8.65 1.95
C GLY A 153 -16.91 -8.20 3.39
N VAL A 154 -17.78 -7.41 4.01
CA VAL A 154 -17.66 -7.10 5.45
C VAL A 154 -17.87 -8.37 6.25
N SER A 155 -16.89 -8.74 7.05
CA SER A 155 -16.92 -9.96 7.87
C SER A 155 -15.92 -9.85 9.01
N ARG A 156 -15.94 -10.81 9.93
CA ARG A 156 -15.12 -10.81 11.14
C ARG A 156 -13.63 -10.86 10.80
N THR A 157 -12.89 -9.82 11.18
CA THR A 157 -11.45 -9.72 11.02
C THR A 157 -10.70 -10.43 12.14
N TYR A 158 -9.40 -10.68 11.96
CA TYR A 158 -8.54 -11.24 13.01
C TYR A 158 -8.38 -10.31 14.22
N LYS A 159 -8.71 -9.03 14.08
CA LYS A 159 -8.72 -8.05 15.18
C LYS A 159 -10.06 -8.00 15.94
N ASN A 160 -10.96 -8.94 15.68
CA ASN A 160 -12.24 -9.08 16.37
C ASN A 160 -13.26 -7.94 16.18
N PHE A 161 -13.26 -7.28 15.04
CA PHE A 161 -14.34 -6.40 14.57
C PHE A 161 -14.76 -6.81 13.15
N ASP A 162 -15.93 -6.35 12.71
CA ASP A 162 -16.42 -6.63 11.37
C ASP A 162 -15.92 -5.56 10.39
N GLY A 163 -15.36 -5.99 9.27
CA GLY A 163 -14.76 -5.07 8.32
C GLY A 163 -14.10 -5.76 7.14
N TYR A 164 -13.15 -5.07 6.53
CA TYR A 164 -12.28 -5.60 5.48
C TYR A 164 -10.88 -5.85 6.03
N ALA A 165 -10.11 -6.70 5.36
CA ALA A 165 -8.71 -6.99 5.68
C ALA A 165 -7.81 -6.76 4.45
N PRO A 166 -7.74 -5.52 3.91
CA PRO A 166 -6.90 -5.25 2.75
C PRO A 166 -5.44 -5.56 3.02
N ILE A 167 -4.74 -6.01 1.97
CA ILE A 167 -3.29 -6.17 1.96
C ILE A 167 -2.68 -5.04 1.14
N PHE A 168 -1.58 -4.50 1.63
CA PHE A 168 -0.84 -3.41 1.00
C PHE A 168 0.61 -3.79 0.82
N ALA A 169 1.23 -3.28 -0.23
CA ALA A 169 2.67 -3.30 -0.44
C ALA A 169 3.19 -1.88 -0.62
N TYR A 170 4.16 -1.50 0.19
CA TYR A 170 4.82 -0.19 0.14
C TYR A 170 6.29 -0.37 -0.23
N ILE A 171 6.82 0.51 -1.08
CA ILE A 171 8.20 0.46 -1.56
C ILE A 171 9.00 1.70 -1.14
N GLY A 172 10.27 1.49 -0.80
CA GLY A 172 11.17 2.54 -0.34
C GLY A 172 10.96 2.91 1.12
N THR A 173 11.91 3.63 1.69
CA THR A 173 11.79 4.13 3.07
C THR A 173 10.74 5.22 3.21
N GLU A 174 10.32 5.82 2.11
CA GLU A 174 9.23 6.80 2.01
C GLU A 174 7.86 6.16 2.12
N GLY A 175 7.74 4.85 1.83
CA GLY A 175 6.48 4.12 1.88
C GLY A 175 5.56 4.45 0.70
N TYR A 176 6.08 4.51 -0.53
CA TYR A 176 5.25 4.66 -1.72
C TYR A 176 4.38 3.41 -1.93
N LEU A 177 3.09 3.61 -2.20
CA LEU A 177 2.19 2.49 -2.50
C LEU A 177 2.62 1.80 -3.80
N CYS A 178 2.93 0.51 -3.70
CA CYS A 178 3.35 -0.33 -4.83
C CYS A 178 2.20 -1.21 -5.34
N ASN A 179 1.46 -1.84 -4.42
CA ASN A 179 0.30 -2.68 -4.72
C ASN A 179 -0.71 -2.64 -3.58
N ALA A 180 -1.98 -2.89 -3.88
CA ALA A 180 -3.05 -2.97 -2.88
C ALA A 180 -4.16 -3.89 -3.37
N GLU A 181 -4.71 -4.70 -2.48
CA GLU A 181 -5.85 -5.57 -2.74
C GLU A 181 -6.85 -5.47 -1.58
N LEU A 182 -8.12 -5.19 -1.90
CA LEU A 182 -9.19 -5.21 -0.92
C LEU A 182 -9.63 -6.66 -0.69
N ARG A 183 -9.53 -7.12 0.55
CA ARG A 183 -9.89 -8.48 0.97
C ARG A 183 -11.05 -8.47 1.95
N GLU A 184 -11.85 -9.53 1.93
CA GLU A 184 -12.88 -9.74 2.95
C GLU A 184 -12.27 -9.84 4.35
N GLY A 185 -13.00 -9.38 5.37
CA GLY A 185 -12.51 -9.37 6.75
C GLY A 185 -12.06 -10.73 7.29
N LYS A 186 -12.79 -11.80 6.91
CA LYS A 186 -12.50 -13.20 7.32
C LYS A 186 -11.38 -13.87 6.52
N GLN A 187 -10.89 -13.23 5.44
CA GLN A 187 -9.88 -13.84 4.57
C GLN A 187 -8.57 -14.03 5.36
N HIS A 188 -8.08 -15.27 5.37
CA HIS A 188 -6.78 -15.56 5.98
C HIS A 188 -5.67 -14.87 5.18
N CYS A 189 -4.68 -14.30 5.88
CA CYS A 189 -3.61 -13.54 5.26
C CYS A 189 -2.84 -14.28 4.15
N GLN A 190 -2.76 -15.62 4.20
CA GLN A 190 -2.10 -16.44 3.17
C GLN A 190 -2.94 -16.63 1.89
N ASN A 191 -4.27 -16.48 1.96
CA ASN A 191 -5.12 -16.70 0.80
C ASN A 191 -4.91 -15.58 -0.23
N GLY A 192 -4.45 -15.94 -1.45
CA GLY A 192 -4.15 -14.99 -2.52
C GLY A 192 -2.82 -14.23 -2.33
N THR A 193 -2.03 -14.54 -1.31
CA THR A 193 -0.76 -13.84 -1.08
C THR A 193 0.33 -14.20 -2.10
N PRO A 194 0.49 -15.44 -2.60
CA PRO A 194 1.43 -15.72 -3.67
C PRO A 194 1.16 -14.91 -4.96
N GLU A 195 -0.12 -14.79 -5.34
CA GLU A 195 -0.55 -13.99 -6.50
C GLU A 195 -0.24 -12.51 -6.27
N PHE A 196 -0.63 -11.98 -5.11
CA PHE A 196 -0.34 -10.60 -4.71
C PHE A 196 1.17 -10.30 -4.70
N LEU A 197 2.00 -11.23 -4.21
CA LEU A 197 3.46 -11.13 -4.24
C LEU A 197 4.00 -11.06 -5.67
N SER A 198 3.50 -11.92 -6.57
CA SER A 198 3.92 -11.93 -7.97
C SER A 198 3.61 -10.61 -8.67
N GLU A 199 2.43 -10.06 -8.46
CA GLU A 199 2.02 -8.75 -8.96
C GLU A 199 2.87 -7.62 -8.35
N THR A 200 3.12 -7.69 -7.04
CA THR A 200 3.95 -6.71 -6.32
C THR A 200 5.39 -6.72 -6.82
N ILE A 201 5.98 -7.88 -7.08
CA ILE A 201 7.33 -7.99 -7.67
C ILE A 201 7.35 -7.31 -9.06
N ALA A 202 6.35 -7.58 -9.89
CA ALA A 202 6.25 -6.99 -11.23
C ALA A 202 6.12 -5.45 -11.15
N ALA A 203 5.32 -4.93 -10.24
CA ALA A 203 5.14 -3.50 -9.98
C ALA A 203 6.44 -2.86 -9.45
N ALA A 204 7.05 -3.44 -8.42
CA ALA A 204 8.28 -2.92 -7.82
C ALA A 204 9.44 -2.84 -8.81
N LYS A 205 9.58 -3.84 -9.70
CA LYS A 205 10.59 -3.85 -10.77
C LYS A 205 10.38 -2.77 -11.83
N GLN A 206 9.19 -2.23 -11.96
CA GLN A 206 8.93 -1.06 -12.80
C GLN A 206 9.29 0.24 -12.08
N MET A 207 9.21 0.28 -10.74
CA MET A 207 9.52 1.46 -9.94
C MET A 207 11.02 1.62 -9.64
N THR A 208 11.79 0.52 -9.62
CA THR A 208 13.25 0.56 -9.38
C THR A 208 13.98 -0.59 -10.08
N LYS A 209 15.27 -0.39 -10.35
CA LYS A 209 16.20 -1.43 -10.84
C LYS A 209 17.16 -1.92 -9.74
N ARG A 210 17.01 -1.42 -8.54
CA ARG A 210 17.84 -1.80 -7.39
C ARG A 210 17.40 -3.16 -6.83
N PRO A 211 18.27 -3.88 -6.11
CA PRO A 211 17.90 -5.07 -5.38
C PRO A 211 16.74 -4.79 -4.40
N LEU A 212 15.79 -5.70 -4.28
CA LEU A 212 14.62 -5.56 -3.44
C LEU A 212 14.74 -6.41 -2.17
N LEU A 213 14.26 -5.91 -1.04
CA LEU A 213 14.10 -6.66 0.21
C LEU A 213 12.62 -6.67 0.62
N PHE A 214 11.95 -7.80 0.40
CA PHE A 214 10.58 -8.01 0.85
C PHE A 214 10.55 -8.26 2.36
N ARG A 215 9.75 -7.48 3.10
CA ARG A 215 9.59 -7.62 4.54
C ARG A 215 8.14 -7.93 4.87
N MET A 216 7.89 -8.99 5.61
CA MET A 216 6.55 -9.45 5.95
C MET A 216 6.48 -9.89 7.42
N ASP A 217 5.29 -9.75 8.00
CA ASP A 217 5.00 -10.23 9.34
C ASP A 217 4.83 -11.76 9.40
N SER A 218 4.61 -12.28 10.61
CA SER A 218 4.45 -13.73 10.85
C SER A 218 3.16 -14.33 10.30
N GLY A 219 2.20 -13.51 9.91
CA GLY A 219 1.00 -13.95 9.20
C GLY A 219 1.33 -14.53 7.81
N ASN A 220 2.44 -14.08 7.23
CA ASN A 220 2.92 -14.47 5.91
C ASN A 220 4.04 -15.54 5.95
N ASP A 221 4.31 -16.13 7.12
CA ASP A 221 5.30 -17.22 7.29
C ASP A 221 4.74 -18.52 6.69
N ALA A 222 4.87 -18.65 5.38
CA ALA A 222 4.49 -19.81 4.60
C ALA A 222 5.61 -20.19 3.62
N LEU A 223 5.80 -21.49 3.49
CA LEU A 223 6.84 -22.04 2.59
C LEU A 223 6.64 -21.58 1.14
N GLU A 224 5.38 -21.50 0.70
CA GLU A 224 5.03 -21.05 -0.65
C GLU A 224 5.50 -19.61 -0.94
N ASN A 225 5.33 -18.70 0.01
CA ASN A 225 5.84 -17.32 -0.11
C ASN A 225 7.36 -17.28 -0.16
N MET A 226 8.03 -18.08 0.67
CA MET A 226 9.50 -18.17 0.71
C MET A 226 10.03 -18.72 -0.61
N LEU A 227 9.44 -19.79 -1.14
CA LEU A 227 9.83 -20.40 -2.41
C LEU A 227 9.64 -19.43 -3.58
N LEU A 228 8.50 -18.74 -3.64
CA LEU A 228 8.24 -17.76 -4.67
C LEU A 228 9.32 -16.67 -4.67
N LEU A 229 9.66 -16.12 -3.52
CA LEU A 229 10.68 -15.07 -3.40
C LEU A 229 12.09 -15.60 -3.66
N HIS A 230 12.40 -16.83 -3.21
CA HIS A 230 13.73 -17.43 -3.37
C HIS A 230 14.06 -17.75 -4.84
N TRP A 231 13.09 -18.30 -5.57
CA TRP A 231 13.32 -18.78 -6.94
C TRP A 231 13.00 -17.76 -8.03
N HIS A 232 12.32 -16.64 -7.70
CA HIS A 232 11.89 -15.68 -8.69
C HIS A 232 13.05 -14.93 -9.35
N ASP A 233 14.00 -14.44 -8.55
CA ASP A 233 15.11 -13.62 -9.03
C ASP A 233 16.22 -13.56 -7.96
N PRO A 234 17.49 -13.78 -8.32
CA PRO A 234 18.63 -13.68 -7.38
C PRO A 234 18.79 -12.31 -6.70
N GLN A 235 18.22 -11.26 -7.28
CA GLN A 235 18.23 -9.91 -6.69
C GLN A 235 17.11 -9.67 -5.68
N LEU A 236 16.18 -10.59 -5.54
CA LEU A 236 15.15 -10.55 -4.50
C LEU A 236 15.69 -11.14 -3.22
N LYS A 237 15.53 -10.39 -2.14
CA LYS A 237 15.79 -10.86 -0.77
C LYS A 237 14.50 -10.75 0.02
N PHE A 238 14.38 -11.54 1.07
CA PHE A 238 13.21 -11.48 1.93
C PHE A 238 13.58 -11.58 3.41
N LEU A 239 12.75 -11.00 4.24
CA LEU A 239 12.76 -11.10 5.69
C LEU A 239 11.31 -11.32 6.14
N ILE A 240 10.99 -12.53 6.54
CA ILE A 240 9.68 -12.92 7.04
C ILE A 240 9.81 -13.24 8.50
N LYS A 241 8.99 -12.61 9.35
CA LYS A 241 9.00 -12.93 10.78
C LYS A 241 8.48 -14.33 11.00
N HIS A 242 9.28 -15.16 11.69
CA HIS A 242 8.90 -16.55 11.98
C HIS A 242 7.67 -16.63 12.89
N ASN A 243 6.75 -17.51 12.53
CA ASN A 243 5.57 -17.84 13.31
C ASN A 243 5.80 -19.18 14.05
N PHE A 244 6.04 -19.10 15.32
CA PHE A 244 6.33 -20.31 16.13
C PHE A 244 5.18 -21.32 16.14
N ARG A 245 3.91 -20.88 15.89
CA ARG A 245 2.73 -21.77 15.90
C ARG A 245 2.71 -22.67 17.15
N ARG A 246 3.08 -23.94 16.98
CA ARG A 246 3.14 -24.95 18.07
C ARG A 246 4.56 -25.24 18.54
N GLU A 247 5.58 -24.57 18.00
CA GLU A 247 6.97 -24.74 18.41
C GLU A 247 7.20 -24.09 19.78
N ASP A 248 8.01 -24.77 20.62
CA ASP A 248 8.40 -24.19 21.90
C ASP A 248 9.49 -23.14 21.70
N ARG A 249 9.08 -21.86 21.68
CA ARG A 249 9.99 -20.73 21.49
C ARG A 249 11.10 -20.64 22.54
N TYR A 250 10.85 -21.14 23.75
CA TYR A 250 11.85 -21.10 24.83
C TYR A 250 12.92 -22.16 24.63
N ALA A 251 12.52 -23.38 24.27
CA ALA A 251 13.49 -24.45 23.92
C ALA A 251 14.36 -24.04 22.72
N ILE A 252 13.77 -23.45 21.68
CA ILE A 252 14.51 -22.92 20.51
C ILE A 252 15.46 -21.79 20.94
N ALA A 253 15.03 -20.88 21.80
CA ALA A 253 15.87 -19.80 22.31
C ALA A 253 17.06 -20.35 23.11
N ASP A 254 16.86 -21.35 23.96
CA ASP A 254 17.91 -21.96 24.75
C ASP A 254 18.96 -22.69 23.87
N GLU A 255 18.49 -23.39 22.84
CA GLU A 255 19.38 -24.01 21.84
C GLU A 255 20.22 -22.95 21.12
N LEU A 256 19.57 -21.89 20.59
CA LEU A 256 20.24 -20.82 19.86
C LEU A 256 21.20 -20.00 20.73
N LYS A 257 20.88 -19.77 22.02
CA LYS A 257 21.81 -19.14 22.98
C LYS A 257 23.06 -19.96 23.18
N SER A 258 22.94 -21.30 23.25
CA SER A 258 24.08 -22.21 23.50
C SER A 258 25.17 -22.12 22.42
N VAL A 259 24.78 -21.76 21.19
CA VAL A 259 25.71 -21.66 20.03
C VAL A 259 26.00 -20.20 19.60
N CYS A 260 25.36 -19.22 20.26
CA CYS A 260 25.52 -17.84 19.92
C CYS A 260 26.88 -17.28 20.37
N ARG A 261 27.58 -16.63 19.43
CA ARG A 261 28.91 -16.02 19.69
C ARG A 261 28.83 -14.51 19.92
N ASN A 262 27.75 -13.86 19.46
CA ASN A 262 27.57 -12.41 19.62
C ASN A 262 26.59 -12.14 20.75
N VAL A 263 27.17 -11.91 21.94
CA VAL A 263 26.42 -11.65 23.19
C VAL A 263 26.83 -10.28 23.70
N THR A 264 25.85 -9.44 24.01
CA THR A 264 26.09 -8.10 24.53
C THR A 264 25.25 -7.85 25.80
N HIS A 265 25.71 -6.94 26.65
CA HIS A 265 25.07 -6.55 27.91
C HIS A 265 24.81 -5.05 27.91
N PRO A 266 23.79 -4.56 27.18
CA PRO A 266 23.55 -3.11 26.98
C PRO A 266 23.00 -2.38 28.21
N GLY A 267 22.81 -3.05 29.34
CA GLY A 267 22.35 -2.48 30.61
C GLY A 267 22.22 -3.55 31.68
N ASP A 268 22.00 -3.10 32.94
CA ASP A 268 21.85 -4.01 34.08
C ASP A 268 20.66 -4.97 33.88
N GLY A 269 20.90 -6.25 34.12
CA GLY A 269 19.90 -7.30 33.97
C GLY A 269 19.41 -7.55 32.52
N LYS A 270 20.14 -7.03 31.48
CA LYS A 270 19.79 -7.27 30.09
C LYS A 270 20.94 -7.94 29.35
N THR A 271 20.65 -9.11 28.79
CA THR A 271 21.56 -9.83 27.90
C THR A 271 20.91 -9.99 26.53
N VAL A 272 21.63 -9.66 25.47
CA VAL A 272 21.17 -9.72 24.08
C VAL A 272 22.07 -10.66 23.29
N TYR A 273 21.45 -11.66 22.67
CA TYR A 273 22.09 -12.63 21.78
C TYR A 273 21.64 -12.34 20.35
N ILE A 274 22.57 -12.10 19.44
CA ILE A 274 22.28 -11.88 18.02
C ILE A 274 23.05 -12.91 17.20
N GLY A 275 22.33 -13.63 16.34
CA GLY A 275 22.96 -14.66 15.55
C GLY A 275 22.17 -15.08 14.33
N SER A 276 22.68 -16.08 13.66
CA SER A 276 21.99 -16.73 12.55
C SER A 276 22.35 -18.20 12.45
N THR A 277 21.40 -18.96 11.95
CA THR A 277 21.53 -20.37 11.60
C THR A 277 20.89 -20.63 10.25
N TRP A 278 20.99 -21.86 9.76
CA TRP A 278 20.34 -22.29 8.53
C TRP A 278 19.30 -23.34 8.84
N ARG A 279 18.18 -23.28 8.13
CA ARG A 279 17.13 -24.29 8.15
C ARG A 279 16.97 -24.86 6.76
N ASP A 280 17.11 -26.19 6.68
CA ASP A 280 16.94 -26.92 5.44
C ASP A 280 15.47 -27.25 5.21
N PHE A 281 15.07 -27.13 3.96
CA PHE A 281 13.76 -27.50 3.47
C PHE A 281 13.92 -28.45 2.28
N GLU A 282 12.98 -29.35 2.12
CA GLU A 282 12.89 -30.25 0.98
C GLU A 282 11.44 -30.35 0.52
N THR A 283 11.22 -30.12 -0.76
CA THR A 283 9.93 -30.29 -1.40
C THR A 283 10.07 -31.24 -2.59
N GLU A 284 9.00 -31.96 -2.92
CA GLU A 284 9.00 -32.85 -4.10
C GLU A 284 9.22 -32.09 -5.41
N LYS A 285 8.70 -30.84 -5.48
CA LYS A 285 8.71 -30.01 -6.68
C LYS A 285 10.02 -29.22 -6.84
N ASP A 286 10.49 -28.62 -5.75
CA ASP A 286 11.57 -27.62 -5.79
C ASP A 286 12.91 -28.17 -5.28
N GLY A 287 12.92 -29.41 -4.77
CA GLY A 287 14.13 -30.07 -4.25
C GLY A 287 14.55 -29.54 -2.86
N LYS A 288 15.86 -29.60 -2.61
CA LYS A 288 16.46 -29.15 -1.35
C LYS A 288 16.92 -27.71 -1.46
N PHE A 289 16.61 -26.92 -0.45
CA PHE A 289 17.08 -25.53 -0.31
C PHE A 289 17.20 -25.16 1.17
N ALA A 290 18.03 -24.16 1.47
CA ALA A 290 18.27 -23.69 2.82
C ALA A 290 17.89 -22.22 2.95
N ILE A 291 17.24 -21.88 4.05
CA ILE A 291 16.90 -20.49 4.40
C ILE A 291 17.71 -20.09 5.62
N ARG A 292 18.33 -18.92 5.57
CA ARG A 292 19.02 -18.35 6.72
C ARG A 292 18.00 -17.79 7.70
N ILE A 293 18.04 -18.30 8.92
CA ILE A 293 17.28 -17.78 10.06
C ILE A 293 18.17 -16.79 10.81
N VAL A 294 17.69 -15.57 11.02
CA VAL A 294 18.34 -14.58 11.88
C VAL A 294 17.54 -14.43 13.15
N TYR A 295 18.22 -14.28 14.30
CA TYR A 295 17.55 -14.18 15.58
C TYR A 295 18.17 -13.11 16.47
N GLU A 296 17.32 -12.48 17.27
CA GLU A 296 17.66 -11.66 18.42
C GLU A 296 16.92 -12.22 19.63
N ILE A 297 17.66 -12.61 20.68
CA ILE A 297 17.08 -13.11 21.93
C ILE A 297 17.45 -12.12 23.02
N ILE A 298 16.47 -11.64 23.75
CA ILE A 298 16.65 -10.68 24.83
C ILE A 298 16.22 -11.35 26.14
N GLU A 299 17.17 -11.51 27.05
CA GLU A 299 16.92 -11.93 28.43
C GLU A 299 16.93 -10.72 29.34
N ARG A 300 16.01 -10.71 30.31
CA ARG A 300 15.91 -9.71 31.37
C ARG A 300 15.79 -10.44 32.68
N THR A 301 16.70 -10.14 33.62
CA THR A 301 16.74 -10.65 35.00
C THR A 301 16.30 -9.56 35.97
#